data_3bf708b707e4a6f7a3c36139605f3c97
#
_entry.id   3bf708b707e4a6f7a3c36139605f3c97
#
_cell.length_a   1.000
_cell.length_b   1.000
_cell.length_c   1.000
_cell.angle_alpha   90.00
_cell.angle_beta   90.00
_cell.angle_gamma   90.00
#
_symmetry.space_group_name_H-M   'P 1'
#
loop_
_entity.id
_entity.type
_entity.pdbx_description
1 polymer ?
#
loop_
_entity_poly.entity_id
_entity_poly.type
_entity_poly.pdbx_seq_one_letter_code
_entity_poly.pdbx_strand_id
1 'polypeptide(L)'
;LVTPVMEPKQSGSWVHLPKGDFYHLGSGQYFEGGNLVFIKNDFQVAPALLVGGHVLPIWPVMQYTGQKPITEVELWCGFTEISKMKSVMYLDEFDGYEYKEGQYVQIDFEYLYADNSIEIHCTSDGSYVSKIQKYVFKLFLNNSVPKSVNIDSNQTTFNFENNMLIFEFNKVPKLIRIEF
;
A
#
# COMPACT_ATOMS: atom_id res chain seq x y z
N LEU A 1 7.52 6.89 -4.98
CA LEU A 1 8.57 7.87 -5.26
C LEU A 1 9.72 7.65 -4.28
N VAL A 2 10.98 7.72 -4.75
CA VAL A 2 12.17 7.55 -3.92
C VAL A 2 13.05 8.80 -4.03
N THR A 3 13.62 9.23 -2.91
CA THR A 3 14.52 10.38 -2.83
C THR A 3 15.89 9.91 -2.32
N PRO A 4 16.78 9.47 -3.23
CA PRO A 4 18.05 8.87 -2.81
C PRO A 4 18.96 9.89 -2.09
N VAL A 5 19.73 9.41 -1.12
CA VAL A 5 20.80 10.18 -0.49
C VAL A 5 21.98 10.20 -1.44
N MET A 6 22.36 11.39 -1.94
CA MET A 6 23.39 11.55 -2.97
C MET A 6 24.76 11.96 -2.41
N GLU A 7 24.81 12.51 -1.19
CA GLU A 7 26.04 13.01 -0.59
C GLU A 7 26.25 12.47 0.84
N PRO A 8 27.50 12.23 1.25
CA PRO A 8 27.79 11.83 2.62
C PRO A 8 27.32 12.87 3.63
N LYS A 9 26.73 12.40 4.74
CA LYS A 9 26.23 13.26 5.85
C LYS A 9 25.09 14.21 5.46
N GLN A 10 24.45 14.02 4.31
CA GLN A 10 23.29 14.79 3.90
C GLN A 10 22.14 14.58 4.90
N SER A 11 21.64 15.66 5.51
CA SER A 11 20.57 15.60 6.52
C SER A 11 19.18 15.37 5.93
N GLY A 12 19.01 15.62 4.66
CA GLY A 12 17.76 15.47 3.92
C GLY A 12 17.88 16.07 2.52
N SER A 13 16.83 15.91 1.76
CA SER A 13 16.74 16.39 0.37
C SER A 13 15.54 17.28 0.17
N TRP A 14 15.72 18.37 -0.56
CA TRP A 14 14.60 19.16 -1.09
C TRP A 14 14.06 18.48 -2.34
N VAL A 15 12.77 18.15 -2.34
CA VAL A 15 12.11 17.43 -3.41
C VAL A 15 10.87 18.19 -3.85
N HIS A 16 10.75 18.44 -5.14
CA HIS A 16 9.52 18.95 -5.73
C HIS A 16 8.56 17.77 -5.95
N LEU A 17 7.55 17.64 -5.10
CA LEU A 17 6.53 16.61 -5.25
C LEU A 17 5.52 17.00 -6.34
N PRO A 18 5.08 16.08 -7.21
CA PRO A 18 3.92 16.30 -8.08
C PRO A 18 2.67 16.60 -7.25
N LYS A 19 1.60 17.06 -7.88
CA LYS A 19 0.31 17.20 -7.18
C LYS A 19 -0.19 15.84 -6.67
N GLY A 20 -0.73 15.81 -5.46
CA GLY A 20 -1.26 14.61 -4.80
C GLY A 20 -0.83 14.50 -3.36
N ASP A 21 -1.14 13.40 -2.73
CA ASP A 21 -0.86 13.09 -1.33
C ASP A 21 0.26 12.06 -1.24
N PHE A 22 1.18 12.26 -0.30
CA PHE A 22 2.35 11.41 -0.15
C PHE A 22 2.57 11.05 1.32
N TYR A 23 2.98 9.81 1.56
CA TYR A 23 3.26 9.29 2.90
C TYR A 23 4.65 8.67 2.94
N HIS A 24 5.48 9.12 3.86
CA HIS A 24 6.81 8.54 4.05
C HIS A 24 6.71 7.13 4.62
N LEU A 25 7.22 6.14 3.89
CA LEU A 25 7.03 4.71 4.23
C LEU A 25 7.59 4.34 5.62
N GLY A 26 8.66 5.00 6.07
CA GLY A 26 9.27 4.68 7.36
C GLY A 26 8.58 5.32 8.56
N SER A 27 8.08 6.56 8.43
CA SER A 27 7.53 7.33 9.55
C SER A 27 6.01 7.55 9.47
N GLY A 28 5.37 7.27 8.33
CA GLY A 28 3.98 7.63 8.09
C GLY A 28 3.75 9.14 7.90
N GLN A 29 4.81 9.96 7.89
CA GLN A 29 4.67 11.41 7.75
C GLN A 29 3.99 11.75 6.42
N TYR A 30 2.97 12.59 6.50
CA TYR A 30 2.24 13.11 5.35
C TYR A 30 2.94 14.30 4.71
N PHE A 31 2.90 14.38 3.39
CA PHE A 31 3.33 15.52 2.59
C PHE A 31 2.29 15.83 1.52
N GLU A 32 1.90 17.09 1.44
CA GLU A 32 1.08 17.60 0.35
C GLU A 32 1.96 17.87 -0.88
N GLY A 33 1.56 17.33 -2.01
CA GLY A 33 2.26 17.53 -3.28
C GLY A 33 1.95 18.88 -3.95
N GLY A 34 2.61 19.12 -5.08
CA GLY A 34 2.58 20.41 -5.77
C GLY A 34 3.55 21.44 -5.20
N ASN A 35 4.30 21.08 -4.16
CA ASN A 35 5.20 21.96 -3.41
C ASN A 35 6.63 21.40 -3.35
N LEU A 36 7.57 22.28 -3.01
CA LEU A 36 8.93 21.89 -2.65
C LEU A 36 8.93 21.54 -1.15
N VAL A 37 9.25 20.29 -0.83
CA VAL A 37 9.27 19.77 0.53
C VAL A 37 10.67 19.29 0.93
N PHE A 38 11.01 19.39 2.21
CA PHE A 38 12.24 18.83 2.74
C PHE A 38 11.95 17.44 3.34
N ILE A 39 12.57 16.40 2.77
CA ILE A 39 12.48 15.03 3.27
C ILE A 39 13.76 14.74 4.04
N LYS A 40 13.62 14.54 5.36
CA LYS A 40 14.73 14.23 6.24
C LYS A 40 15.24 12.81 5.96
N ASN A 41 16.57 12.68 5.88
CA ASN A 41 17.17 11.36 5.78
C ASN A 41 17.16 10.65 7.14
N ASP A 42 16.68 9.42 7.12
CA ASP A 42 16.89 8.45 8.18
C ASP A 42 17.72 7.31 7.59
N PHE A 43 18.93 7.08 8.12
CA PHE A 43 19.80 6.05 7.60
C PHE A 43 19.31 4.63 7.88
N GLN A 44 18.27 4.47 8.71
CA GLN A 44 17.66 3.18 9.01
C GLN A 44 16.51 2.86 8.05
N VAL A 45 15.97 3.87 7.35
CA VAL A 45 14.80 3.72 6.48
C VAL A 45 15.06 4.40 5.14
N ALA A 46 14.83 3.68 4.05
CA ALA A 46 14.90 4.26 2.73
C ALA A 46 13.92 5.45 2.60
N PRO A 47 14.37 6.62 2.10
CA PRO A 47 13.51 7.79 1.93
C PRO A 47 12.56 7.59 0.74
N ALA A 48 11.56 6.74 0.94
CA ALA A 48 10.55 6.39 -0.03
C ALA A 48 9.18 6.91 0.39
N LEU A 49 8.42 7.41 -0.59
CA LEU A 49 7.09 7.96 -0.41
C LEU A 49 6.06 7.11 -1.14
N LEU A 50 5.03 6.71 -0.43
CA LEU A 50 3.82 6.11 -0.98
C LEU A 50 2.92 7.21 -1.54
N VAL A 51 2.42 7.05 -2.73
CA VAL A 51 1.44 7.95 -3.35
C VAL A 51 0.04 7.58 -2.84
N GLY A 52 -0.73 8.57 -2.41
CA GLY A 52 -2.10 8.36 -1.94
C GLY A 52 -2.99 7.67 -2.97
N GLY A 53 -3.91 6.83 -2.50
CA GLY A 53 -4.80 6.03 -3.33
C GLY A 53 -4.16 4.80 -4.01
N HIS A 54 -2.84 4.61 -3.86
CA HIS A 54 -2.17 3.41 -4.36
C HIS A 54 -2.00 2.37 -3.26
N VAL A 55 -2.23 1.12 -3.62
CA VAL A 55 -1.94 -0.05 -2.78
C VAL A 55 -0.57 -0.60 -3.15
N LEU A 56 0.33 -0.64 -2.17
CA LEU A 56 1.70 -1.14 -2.31
C LEU A 56 1.85 -2.44 -1.52
N PRO A 57 2.09 -3.59 -2.17
CA PRO A 57 2.41 -4.82 -1.48
C PRO A 57 3.80 -4.75 -0.82
N ILE A 58 3.88 -5.10 0.45
CA ILE A 58 5.13 -5.19 1.21
C ILE A 58 5.34 -6.64 1.64
N TRP A 59 6.43 -7.21 1.17
CA TRP A 59 6.84 -8.56 1.50
C TRP A 59 7.54 -8.63 2.87
N PRO A 60 7.48 -9.76 3.55
CA PRO A 60 8.23 -9.95 4.78
C PRO A 60 9.74 -9.83 4.53
N VAL A 61 10.44 -9.24 5.49
CA VAL A 61 11.90 -9.08 5.41
C VAL A 61 12.58 -10.44 5.29
N MET A 62 13.44 -10.59 4.28
CA MET A 62 14.23 -11.77 3.98
C MET A 62 15.64 -11.36 3.56
N GLN A 63 16.63 -12.18 3.86
CA GLN A 63 18.02 -11.94 3.43
C GLN A 63 18.26 -12.29 1.96
N TYR A 64 17.49 -13.26 1.43
CA TYR A 64 17.53 -13.66 0.02
C TYR A 64 16.16 -14.19 -0.43
N THR A 65 15.90 -14.12 -1.72
CA THR A 65 14.66 -14.60 -2.34
C THR A 65 14.50 -16.11 -2.09
N GLY A 66 13.32 -16.52 -1.61
CA GLY A 66 13.03 -17.93 -1.32
C GLY A 66 13.53 -18.43 0.04
N GLN A 67 14.06 -17.55 0.92
CA GLN A 67 14.47 -17.94 2.28
C GLN A 67 13.33 -18.61 3.07
N LYS A 68 12.11 -18.14 2.87
CA LYS A 68 10.91 -18.72 3.48
C LYS A 68 9.71 -18.56 2.55
N PRO A 69 8.69 -19.44 2.67
CA PRO A 69 7.44 -19.23 1.94
C PRO A 69 6.80 -17.90 2.31
N ILE A 70 6.25 -17.18 1.33
CA ILE A 70 5.51 -15.96 1.55
C ILE A 70 4.05 -16.36 1.81
N THR A 71 3.68 -16.38 3.09
CA THR A 71 2.34 -16.73 3.55
C THR A 71 1.55 -15.53 4.07
N GLU A 72 2.23 -14.40 4.28
CA GLU A 72 1.66 -13.15 4.73
C GLU A 72 2.21 -11.99 3.91
N VAL A 73 1.36 -11.04 3.55
CA VAL A 73 1.72 -9.82 2.81
C VAL A 73 1.02 -8.63 3.46
N GLU A 74 1.75 -7.54 3.63
CA GLU A 74 1.15 -6.26 4.00
C GLU A 74 0.76 -5.49 2.74
N LEU A 75 -0.42 -4.88 2.75
CA LEU A 75 -0.92 -4.00 1.70
C LEU A 75 -0.98 -2.58 2.27
N TRP A 76 -0.04 -1.75 1.88
CA TRP A 76 0.06 -0.38 2.37
C TRP A 76 -0.64 0.57 1.41
N CYS A 77 -1.52 1.44 1.90
CA CYS A 77 -2.24 2.43 1.13
C CYS A 77 -2.12 3.79 1.81
N GLY A 78 -2.09 4.88 1.05
CA GLY A 78 -2.18 6.23 1.57
C GLY A 78 -3.58 6.82 1.31
N PHE A 79 -4.13 7.57 2.26
CA PHE A 79 -5.36 8.31 2.04
C PHE A 79 -5.16 9.43 0.99
N THR A 80 -6.17 9.65 0.18
CA THR A 80 -6.27 10.79 -0.72
C THR A 80 -7.73 11.09 -1.01
N GLU A 81 -8.05 12.35 -1.23
CA GLU A 81 -9.35 12.79 -1.73
C GLU A 81 -9.45 12.76 -3.27
N ILE A 82 -8.40 12.31 -3.95
CA ILE A 82 -8.46 12.05 -5.39
C ILE A 82 -9.49 10.95 -5.63
N SER A 83 -10.49 11.26 -6.47
CA SER A 83 -11.68 10.43 -6.61
C SER A 83 -11.43 9.02 -7.13
N LYS A 84 -10.31 8.79 -7.85
CA LYS A 84 -10.02 7.47 -8.42
C LYS A 84 -8.53 7.27 -8.66
N MET A 85 -8.01 6.14 -8.15
CA MET A 85 -6.64 5.68 -8.39
C MET A 85 -6.63 4.17 -8.67
N LYS A 86 -5.59 3.68 -9.34
CA LYS A 86 -5.42 2.25 -9.64
C LYS A 86 -4.03 1.78 -9.28
N SER A 87 -3.93 0.56 -8.78
CA SER A 87 -2.69 -0.16 -8.55
C SER A 87 -2.84 -1.64 -8.81
N VAL A 88 -1.73 -2.33 -9.00
CA VAL A 88 -1.70 -3.72 -9.39
C VAL A 88 -0.71 -4.48 -8.52
N MET A 89 -1.09 -5.67 -8.09
CA MET A 89 -0.18 -6.67 -7.52
C MET A 89 -0.15 -7.88 -8.45
N TYR A 90 1.05 -8.28 -8.83
CA TYR A 90 1.27 -9.44 -9.69
C TYR A 90 2.02 -10.52 -8.92
N LEU A 91 1.59 -11.77 -9.05
CA LEU A 91 2.18 -12.95 -8.42
C LEU A 91 2.27 -14.09 -9.43
N ASP A 92 3.39 -14.78 -9.42
CA ASP A 92 3.62 -16.04 -10.13
C ASP A 92 4.55 -16.94 -9.29
N GLU A 93 5.16 -17.94 -9.86
CA GLU A 93 6.11 -18.82 -9.16
C GLU A 93 7.53 -18.23 -9.01
N PHE A 94 7.78 -17.00 -9.49
CA PHE A 94 9.07 -16.30 -9.49
C PHE A 94 10.19 -16.94 -10.33
N ASP A 95 10.03 -18.16 -10.79
CA ASP A 95 10.98 -18.89 -11.63
C ASP A 95 10.23 -19.63 -12.72
N GLY A 96 10.86 -19.82 -13.88
CA GLY A 96 10.21 -20.49 -15.00
C GLY A 96 9.46 -19.55 -15.94
N TYR A 97 8.64 -20.14 -16.81
CA TYR A 97 7.91 -19.45 -17.86
C TYR A 97 6.40 -19.78 -17.88
N GLU A 98 5.90 -20.44 -16.84
CA GLU A 98 4.51 -20.89 -16.70
C GLU A 98 3.52 -19.73 -16.71
N TYR A 99 3.99 -18.51 -16.38
CA TYR A 99 3.18 -17.29 -16.51
C TYR A 99 2.69 -17.05 -17.95
N LYS A 100 3.43 -17.53 -18.98
CA LYS A 100 3.01 -17.44 -20.38
C LYS A 100 1.81 -18.34 -20.71
N GLU A 101 1.58 -19.33 -19.86
CA GLU A 101 0.45 -20.29 -19.94
C GLU A 101 -0.68 -19.92 -18.97
N GLY A 102 -0.65 -18.70 -18.41
CA GLY A 102 -1.67 -18.21 -17.49
C GLY A 102 -1.46 -18.58 -16.03
N GLN A 103 -0.30 -19.17 -15.66
CA GLN A 103 0.07 -19.48 -14.27
C GLN A 103 0.61 -18.22 -13.56
N TYR A 104 -0.23 -17.21 -13.51
CA TYR A 104 -0.04 -15.98 -12.73
C TYR A 104 -1.35 -15.61 -12.06
N VAL A 105 -1.30 -14.72 -11.10
CA VAL A 105 -2.47 -13.96 -10.64
C VAL A 105 -2.12 -12.48 -10.61
N GLN A 106 -2.92 -11.70 -11.30
CA GLN A 106 -2.90 -10.24 -11.22
C GLN A 106 -4.08 -9.80 -10.38
N ILE A 107 -3.83 -8.96 -9.39
CA ILE A 107 -4.85 -8.36 -8.53
C ILE A 107 -4.84 -6.87 -8.79
N ASP A 108 -5.92 -6.36 -9.33
CA ASP A 108 -6.14 -4.94 -9.56
C ASP A 108 -6.88 -4.35 -8.37
N PHE A 109 -6.37 -3.24 -7.84
CA PHE A 109 -7.01 -2.44 -6.81
C PHE A 109 -7.45 -1.11 -7.42
N GLU A 110 -8.74 -0.86 -7.40
CA GLU A 110 -9.33 0.43 -7.80
C GLU A 110 -9.80 1.17 -6.55
N TYR A 111 -9.03 2.19 -6.15
CA TYR A 111 -9.37 3.09 -5.05
C TYR A 111 -10.34 4.16 -5.53
N LEU A 112 -11.43 4.35 -4.81
CA LEU A 112 -12.42 5.40 -5.02
C LEU A 112 -12.64 6.16 -3.72
N TYR A 113 -12.69 7.49 -3.79
CA TYR A 113 -13.08 8.34 -2.67
C TYR A 113 -14.30 9.16 -3.04
N ALA A 114 -15.38 9.02 -2.28
CA ALA A 114 -16.60 9.78 -2.39
C ALA A 114 -17.39 9.76 -1.07
N ASP A 115 -18.19 10.79 -0.84
CA ASP A 115 -19.13 10.86 0.29
C ASP A 115 -18.50 10.53 1.65
N ASN A 116 -17.30 11.03 1.88
CA ASN A 116 -16.50 10.77 3.11
C ASN A 116 -16.25 9.28 3.36
N SER A 117 -16.09 8.51 2.29
CA SER A 117 -15.76 7.08 2.33
C SER A 117 -14.73 6.71 1.29
N ILE A 118 -13.94 5.69 1.60
CA ILE A 118 -13.05 5.01 0.67
C ILE A 118 -13.70 3.69 0.28
N GLU A 119 -13.72 3.39 -1.01
CA GLU A 119 -13.97 2.05 -1.54
C GLU A 119 -12.75 1.57 -2.30
N ILE A 120 -12.32 0.34 -2.04
CA ILE A 120 -11.27 -0.33 -2.80
C ILE A 120 -11.88 -1.57 -3.43
N HIS A 121 -12.12 -1.50 -4.73
CA HIS A 121 -12.60 -2.62 -5.53
C HIS A 121 -11.40 -3.48 -5.95
N CYS A 122 -11.46 -4.77 -5.65
CA CYS A 122 -10.42 -5.73 -5.99
C CYS A 122 -10.93 -6.72 -7.03
N THR A 123 -10.20 -6.85 -8.13
CA THR A 123 -10.46 -7.87 -9.15
C THR A 123 -9.20 -8.70 -9.37
N SER A 124 -9.36 -9.97 -9.70
CA SER A 124 -8.23 -10.87 -9.95
C SER A 124 -8.39 -11.59 -11.27
N ASP A 125 -7.27 -11.75 -11.98
CA ASP A 125 -7.15 -12.51 -13.22
C ASP A 125 -5.95 -13.46 -13.15
N GLY A 126 -6.05 -14.60 -13.86
CA GLY A 126 -5.03 -15.64 -13.90
C GLY A 126 -5.38 -16.88 -13.08
N SER A 127 -4.57 -17.92 -13.21
CA SER A 127 -4.84 -19.25 -12.63
C SER A 127 -3.88 -19.66 -11.50
N TYR A 128 -2.86 -18.86 -11.21
CA TYR A 128 -1.91 -19.15 -10.14
C TYR A 128 -2.56 -19.13 -8.76
N VAL A 129 -2.38 -20.19 -7.99
CA VAL A 129 -2.86 -20.27 -6.61
C VAL A 129 -1.76 -19.79 -5.66
N SER A 130 -1.92 -18.54 -5.20
CA SER A 130 -0.97 -17.94 -4.26
C SER A 130 -0.92 -18.70 -2.93
N LYS A 131 0.28 -18.79 -2.34
CA LYS A 131 0.53 -19.36 -1.01
C LYS A 131 0.22 -18.37 0.13
N ILE A 132 -0.19 -17.15 -0.19
CA ILE A 132 -0.56 -16.13 0.80
C ILE A 132 -1.85 -16.53 1.50
N GLN A 133 -1.79 -16.62 2.81
CA GLN A 133 -2.91 -17.02 3.68
C GLN A 133 -3.45 -15.84 4.48
N LYS A 134 -2.66 -14.75 4.58
CA LYS A 134 -3.01 -13.58 5.37
C LYS A 134 -2.57 -12.30 4.68
N TYR A 135 -3.45 -11.34 4.67
CA TYR A 135 -3.20 -9.96 4.24
C TYR A 135 -3.41 -9.01 5.42
N VAL A 136 -2.44 -8.14 5.67
CA VAL A 136 -2.54 -7.07 6.65
C VAL A 136 -2.67 -5.75 5.90
N PHE A 137 -3.84 -5.15 5.92
CA PHE A 137 -4.06 -3.87 5.27
C PHE A 137 -3.70 -2.72 6.20
N LYS A 138 -2.88 -1.80 5.73
CA LYS A 138 -2.43 -0.61 6.47
C LYS A 138 -2.74 0.64 5.65
N LEU A 139 -3.64 1.49 6.16
CA LEU A 139 -3.98 2.76 5.54
C LEU A 139 -3.40 3.91 6.35
N PHE A 140 -2.48 4.66 5.74
CA PHE A 140 -1.98 5.91 6.29
C PHE A 140 -3.04 7.00 6.11
N LEU A 141 -3.39 7.67 7.20
CA LEU A 141 -4.41 8.71 7.24
C LEU A 141 -3.79 10.07 7.59
N ASN A 142 -4.39 11.13 7.06
CA ASN A 142 -4.04 12.49 7.41
C ASN A 142 -5.18 13.11 8.24
N ASN A 143 -5.13 12.93 9.57
CA ASN A 143 -6.10 13.46 10.54
C ASN A 143 -7.56 12.97 10.37
N SER A 144 -7.84 12.03 9.49
CA SER A 144 -9.16 11.41 9.35
C SER A 144 -9.28 10.24 10.34
N VAL A 145 -10.42 10.13 11.02
CA VAL A 145 -10.67 9.05 11.98
C VAL A 145 -11.69 8.08 11.40
N PRO A 146 -11.34 6.81 11.18
CA PRO A 146 -12.26 5.82 10.62
C PRO A 146 -13.36 5.47 11.64
N LYS A 147 -14.61 5.38 11.18
CA LYS A 147 -15.78 4.95 11.97
C LYS A 147 -16.06 3.48 11.78
N SER A 148 -15.96 3.00 10.56
CA SER A 148 -16.22 1.59 10.25
C SER A 148 -15.34 1.09 9.12
N VAL A 149 -15.07 -0.22 9.13
CA VAL A 149 -14.44 -0.96 8.03
C VAL A 149 -15.33 -2.14 7.70
N ASN A 150 -15.68 -2.26 6.42
CA ASN A 150 -16.49 -3.36 5.90
C ASN A 150 -15.71 -4.09 4.79
N ILE A 151 -15.69 -5.41 4.84
CA ILE A 151 -15.07 -6.29 3.86
C ILE A 151 -16.16 -7.18 3.27
N ASP A 152 -16.41 -7.07 1.95
CA ASP A 152 -17.49 -7.81 1.26
C ASP A 152 -18.84 -7.70 2.01
N SER A 153 -19.19 -6.48 2.45
CA SER A 153 -20.40 -6.13 3.22
C SER A 153 -20.44 -6.65 4.67
N ASN A 154 -19.36 -7.26 5.18
CA ASN A 154 -19.26 -7.67 6.56
C ASN A 154 -18.39 -6.66 7.33
N GLN A 155 -18.94 -6.17 8.46
CA GLN A 155 -18.17 -5.30 9.33
C GLN A 155 -17.00 -6.09 9.95
N THR A 156 -15.81 -5.49 9.91
CA THR A 156 -14.60 -6.09 10.49
C THR A 156 -14.05 -5.24 11.63
N THR A 157 -13.32 -5.88 12.52
CA THR A 157 -12.56 -5.18 13.56
C THR A 157 -11.30 -4.56 12.97
N PHE A 158 -10.92 -3.41 13.48
CA PHE A 158 -9.70 -2.72 13.08
C PHE A 158 -8.99 -2.11 14.28
N ASN A 159 -7.71 -1.85 14.13
CA ASN A 159 -6.92 -1.03 15.04
C ASN A 159 -6.65 0.33 14.39
N PHE A 160 -6.70 1.41 15.17
CA PHE A 160 -6.39 2.75 14.70
C PHE A 160 -5.50 3.45 15.71
N GLU A 161 -4.26 3.68 15.34
CA GLU A 161 -3.26 4.39 16.14
C GLU A 161 -2.24 5.10 15.26
N ASN A 162 -1.70 6.21 15.74
CA ASN A 162 -0.69 7.00 15.03
C ASN A 162 -1.06 7.37 13.58
N ASN A 163 -2.34 7.72 13.33
CA ASN A 163 -2.89 7.98 11.99
C ASN A 163 -2.77 6.80 11.02
N MET A 164 -2.72 5.59 11.53
CA MET A 164 -2.70 4.36 10.73
C MET A 164 -3.88 3.46 11.11
N LEU A 165 -4.70 3.14 10.12
CA LEU A 165 -5.76 2.14 10.21
C LEU A 165 -5.19 0.78 9.80
N ILE A 166 -5.39 -0.25 10.64
CA ILE A 166 -4.87 -1.61 10.41
C ILE A 166 -6.01 -2.60 10.58
N PHE A 167 -6.19 -3.48 9.60
CA PHE A 167 -7.09 -4.62 9.66
C PHE A 167 -6.57 -5.78 8.81
N GLU A 168 -7.15 -6.97 8.99
CA GLU A 168 -6.63 -8.20 8.40
C GLU A 168 -7.73 -8.98 7.66
N PHE A 169 -7.32 -9.74 6.66
CA PHE A 169 -8.18 -10.69 5.95
C PHE A 169 -7.36 -11.85 5.35
N ASN A 170 -8.02 -12.99 5.14
CA ASN A 170 -7.35 -14.22 4.69
C ASN A 170 -7.41 -14.43 3.17
N LYS A 171 -8.25 -13.69 2.48
CA LYS A 171 -8.44 -13.76 1.03
C LYS A 171 -8.71 -12.36 0.50
N VAL A 172 -8.14 -12.02 -0.65
CA VAL A 172 -8.43 -10.74 -1.30
C VAL A 172 -9.93 -10.61 -1.51
N PRO A 173 -10.57 -9.60 -0.90
CA PRO A 173 -12.02 -9.38 -1.01
C PRO A 173 -12.36 -8.78 -2.38
N LYS A 174 -13.64 -8.69 -2.68
CA LYS A 174 -14.12 -7.92 -3.84
C LYS A 174 -14.20 -6.43 -3.55
N LEU A 175 -14.51 -6.09 -2.29
CA LEU A 175 -14.70 -4.71 -1.86
C LEU A 175 -14.22 -4.51 -0.42
N ILE A 176 -13.43 -3.47 -0.21
CA ILE A 176 -13.13 -2.90 1.10
C ILE A 176 -13.79 -1.53 1.14
N ARG A 177 -14.61 -1.25 2.17
CA ARG A 177 -15.23 0.06 2.39
C ARG A 177 -14.85 0.59 3.77
N ILE A 178 -14.37 1.83 3.81
CA ILE A 178 -13.95 2.54 5.02
C ILE A 178 -14.73 3.84 5.10
N GLU A 179 -15.44 4.07 6.20
CA GLU A 179 -16.25 5.27 6.44
C GLU A 179 -15.58 6.16 7.49
N PHE A 180 -15.67 7.46 7.29
CA PHE A 180 -15.12 8.49 8.17
C PHE A 180 -16.16 9.37 8.83
#